data_4b64f27274c17e19cd006e7fb46ecdc3
#
_entry.id   4b64f27274c17e19cd006e7fb46ecdc3
#
_cell.length_a   1.000
_cell.length_b   1.000
_cell.length_c   1.000
_cell.angle_alpha   90.00
_cell.angle_beta   90.00
_cell.angle_gamma   90.00
#
_symmetry.space_group_name_H-M   'P 1'
#
loop_
_entity.id
_entity.type
_entity.pdbx_description
1 polymer ?
#
loop_
_entity_poly.entity_id
_entity_poly.type
_entity_poly.pdbx_seq_one_letter_code
_entity_poly.pdbx_strand_id
1 'polypeptide(L)'
;MNGAESMLETLINAGVEVCFSNPGTSEMHMVAAIGKSDKMRSILSLFEGVCSGAADGYARMADKPALTLLHLGPGLSNASANLHNAKKARSPVINLIGDHATYHKKYDAPLNSDVIGLSAPISHWVRNVASAATLPMDAAEAVQAAMVQPGQIA
;
A
#
# COMPACT_ATOMS: atom_id res chain seq x y z
N MET A 1 -11.65 16.67 6.78
CA MET A 1 -10.75 15.69 6.15
C MET A 1 -10.15 14.82 7.25
N ASN A 2 -10.26 13.51 7.13
CA ASN A 2 -9.60 12.56 8.04
C ASN A 2 -8.26 12.10 7.48
N GLY A 3 -7.50 11.30 8.25
CA GLY A 3 -6.15 10.86 7.83
C GLY A 3 -6.14 10.08 6.52
N ALA A 4 -7.12 9.22 6.28
CA ALA A 4 -7.22 8.45 5.04
C ALA A 4 -7.52 9.34 3.82
N GLU A 5 -8.43 10.31 3.97
CA GLU A 5 -8.74 11.28 2.92
C GLU A 5 -7.51 12.14 2.60
N SER A 6 -6.78 12.60 3.62
CA SER A 6 -5.58 13.41 3.44
C SER A 6 -4.42 12.62 2.80
N MET A 7 -4.23 11.36 3.21
CA MET A 7 -3.26 10.45 2.57
C MET A 7 -3.60 10.22 1.11
N LEU A 8 -4.87 9.90 0.81
CA LEU A 8 -5.31 9.67 -0.56
C LEU A 8 -5.07 10.89 -1.45
N GLU A 9 -5.41 12.09 -0.96
CA GLU A 9 -5.18 13.33 -1.70
C GLU A 9 -3.68 13.59 -1.95
N THR A 10 -2.84 13.28 -0.98
CA THR A 10 -1.38 13.38 -1.15
C THR A 10 -0.87 12.42 -2.23
N LEU A 11 -1.32 11.17 -2.23
CA LEU A 11 -0.97 10.17 -3.25
C LEU A 11 -1.41 10.61 -4.65
N ILE A 12 -2.66 11.10 -4.78
CA ILE A 12 -3.21 11.59 -6.06
C ILE A 12 -2.39 12.79 -6.57
N ASN A 13 -2.12 13.76 -5.71
CA ASN A 13 -1.36 14.96 -6.07
C ASN A 13 0.11 14.62 -6.45
N ALA A 14 0.62 13.51 -5.96
CA ALA A 14 1.94 12.98 -6.32
C ALA A 14 1.92 12.06 -7.56
N GLY A 15 0.78 11.94 -8.26
CA GLY A 15 0.65 11.22 -9.53
C GLY A 15 0.27 9.74 -9.42
N VAL A 16 -0.17 9.27 -8.26
CA VAL A 16 -0.71 7.92 -8.11
C VAL A 16 -2.14 7.89 -8.61
N GLU A 17 -2.42 7.16 -9.67
CA GLU A 17 -3.72 7.16 -10.38
C GLU A 17 -4.53 5.87 -10.17
N VAL A 18 -3.88 4.78 -9.75
CA VAL A 18 -4.50 3.47 -9.66
C VAL A 18 -4.16 2.77 -8.34
N CYS A 19 -5.18 2.12 -7.77
CA CYS A 19 -5.06 1.27 -6.60
C CYS A 19 -5.61 -0.13 -6.92
N PHE A 20 -4.79 -1.16 -6.80
CA PHE A 20 -5.21 -2.56 -6.85
C PHE A 20 -5.45 -3.04 -5.43
N SER A 21 -6.66 -3.49 -5.12
CA SER A 21 -7.07 -3.70 -3.75
C SER A 21 -7.75 -5.03 -3.50
N ASN A 22 -7.44 -5.64 -2.36
CA ASN A 22 -8.22 -6.69 -1.74
C ASN A 22 -8.34 -6.38 -0.24
N PRO A 23 -9.20 -5.41 0.14
CA PRO A 23 -9.29 -4.91 1.50
C PRO A 23 -10.18 -5.79 2.38
N GLY A 24 -9.87 -5.78 3.67
CA GLY A 24 -10.78 -6.24 4.72
C GLY A 24 -11.34 -5.09 5.56
N THR A 25 -11.83 -5.41 6.74
CA THR A 25 -12.47 -4.43 7.64
C THR A 25 -11.50 -3.39 8.22
N SER A 26 -10.22 -3.71 8.31
CA SER A 26 -9.20 -2.80 8.83
C SER A 26 -8.91 -1.64 7.88
N GLU A 27 -9.16 -1.82 6.57
CA GLU A 27 -8.88 -0.84 5.53
C GLU A 27 -10.10 0.03 5.15
N MET A 28 -11.24 -0.10 5.85
CA MET A 28 -12.49 0.57 5.48
C MET A 28 -12.37 2.10 5.41
N HIS A 29 -11.49 2.72 6.18
CA HIS A 29 -11.26 4.17 6.09
C HIS A 29 -10.67 4.56 4.73
N MET A 30 -9.73 3.75 4.20
CA MET A 30 -9.17 3.96 2.86
C MET A 30 -10.19 3.64 1.75
N VAL A 31 -10.93 2.54 1.90
CA VAL A 31 -12.02 2.19 0.95
C VAL A 31 -13.04 3.32 0.87
N ALA A 32 -13.45 3.88 2.02
CA ALA A 32 -14.39 5.00 2.05
C ALA A 32 -13.80 6.28 1.42
N ALA A 33 -12.51 6.55 1.62
CA ALA A 33 -11.84 7.69 1.00
C ALA A 33 -11.75 7.52 -0.53
N ILE A 34 -11.33 6.34 -1.00
CA ILE A 34 -11.28 6.01 -2.43
C ILE A 34 -12.66 6.12 -3.07
N GLY A 35 -13.70 5.59 -2.41
CA GLY A 35 -15.08 5.62 -2.93
C GLY A 35 -15.68 7.03 -3.07
N LYS A 36 -15.10 8.02 -2.40
CA LYS A 36 -15.49 9.45 -2.53
C LYS A 36 -14.71 10.20 -3.62
N SER A 37 -13.65 9.60 -4.14
CA SER A 37 -12.75 10.23 -5.11
C SER A 37 -12.98 9.68 -6.51
N ASP A 38 -13.08 10.53 -7.48
CA ASP A 38 -13.11 10.20 -8.92
C ASP A 38 -11.71 10.20 -9.56
N LYS A 39 -10.68 10.55 -8.77
CA LYS A 39 -9.30 10.71 -9.25
C LYS A 39 -8.42 9.49 -9.02
N MET A 40 -8.85 8.54 -8.18
CA MET A 40 -8.14 7.29 -7.93
C MET A 40 -8.95 6.14 -8.53
N ARG A 41 -8.44 5.52 -9.57
CA ARG A 41 -9.05 4.31 -10.13
C ARG A 41 -8.79 3.12 -9.21
N SER A 42 -9.82 2.62 -8.55
CA SER A 42 -9.72 1.42 -7.72
C SER A 42 -10.13 0.18 -8.51
N ILE A 43 -9.30 -0.85 -8.45
CA ILE A 43 -9.51 -2.14 -9.10
C ILE A 43 -9.53 -3.22 -8.03
N LEU A 44 -10.70 -3.80 -7.79
CA LEU A 44 -10.86 -4.91 -6.86
C LEU A 44 -10.25 -6.17 -7.46
N SER A 45 -9.37 -6.81 -6.70
CA SER A 45 -8.84 -8.13 -7.01
C SER A 45 -9.36 -9.16 -6.00
N LEU A 46 -9.48 -10.40 -6.40
CA LEU A 46 -10.01 -11.47 -5.53
C LEU A 46 -8.92 -12.20 -4.73
N PHE A 47 -7.66 -11.76 -4.87
CA PHE A 47 -6.49 -12.31 -4.19
C PHE A 47 -5.36 -11.29 -4.21
N GLU A 48 -4.64 -11.11 -3.13
CA GLU A 48 -3.61 -10.07 -3.01
C GLU A 48 -2.41 -10.30 -3.92
N GLY A 49 -2.11 -11.54 -4.28
CA GLY A 49 -1.13 -11.86 -5.31
C GLY A 49 -1.51 -11.27 -6.66
N VAL A 50 -2.82 -11.19 -6.98
CA VAL A 50 -3.29 -10.50 -8.19
C VAL A 50 -3.09 -8.99 -8.05
N CYS A 51 -3.37 -8.41 -6.87
CA CYS A 51 -3.11 -6.98 -6.61
C CYS A 51 -1.66 -6.62 -6.91
N SER A 52 -0.71 -7.35 -6.31
CA SER A 52 0.71 -7.05 -6.43
C SER A 52 1.26 -7.33 -7.83
N GLY A 53 0.79 -8.39 -8.51
CA GLY A 53 1.15 -8.67 -9.90
C GLY A 53 0.63 -7.62 -10.88
N ALA A 54 -0.61 -7.16 -10.68
CA ALA A 54 -1.19 -6.10 -11.50
C ALA A 54 -0.50 -4.75 -11.26
N ALA A 55 -0.17 -4.43 -10.00
CA ALA A 55 0.59 -3.23 -9.67
C ALA A 55 1.98 -3.22 -10.31
N ASP A 56 2.70 -4.35 -10.26
CA ASP A 56 4.00 -4.51 -10.92
C ASP A 56 3.88 -4.31 -12.44
N GLY A 57 2.91 -4.97 -13.07
CA GLY A 57 2.66 -4.83 -14.51
C GLY A 57 2.31 -3.40 -14.91
N TYR A 58 1.41 -2.75 -14.17
CA TYR A 58 1.05 -1.35 -14.43
C TYR A 58 2.26 -0.42 -14.27
N ALA A 59 3.00 -0.55 -13.18
CA ALA A 59 4.13 0.32 -12.90
C ALA A 59 5.21 0.24 -14.00
N ARG A 60 5.48 -0.95 -14.49
CA ARG A 60 6.42 -1.16 -15.60
C ARG A 60 5.95 -0.56 -16.92
N MET A 61 4.66 -0.69 -17.23
CA MET A 61 4.14 -0.27 -18.53
C MET A 61 3.81 1.22 -18.60
N ALA A 62 3.38 1.80 -17.47
CA ALA A 62 2.98 3.20 -17.39
C ALA A 62 4.12 4.13 -16.98
N ASP A 63 5.22 3.59 -16.45
CA ASP A 63 6.33 4.33 -15.83
C ASP A 63 5.81 5.30 -14.73
N LYS A 64 4.85 4.80 -13.94
CA LYS A 64 4.16 5.54 -12.87
C LYS A 64 4.05 4.68 -11.61
N PRO A 65 3.97 5.27 -10.43
CA PRO A 65 3.76 4.49 -9.22
C PRO A 65 2.36 3.86 -9.20
N ALA A 66 2.31 2.58 -8.83
CA ALA A 66 1.08 1.87 -8.57
C ALA A 66 0.87 1.70 -7.07
N LEU A 67 -0.39 1.80 -6.62
CA LEU A 67 -0.77 1.56 -5.23
C LEU A 67 -1.38 0.16 -5.08
N THR A 68 -1.07 -0.52 -3.98
CA THR A 68 -1.84 -1.68 -3.52
C THR A 68 -2.48 -1.37 -2.16
N LEU A 69 -3.64 -1.98 -1.88
CA LEU A 69 -4.29 -1.96 -0.57
C LEU A 69 -4.52 -3.39 -0.13
N LEU A 70 -3.76 -3.83 0.89
CA LEU A 70 -3.65 -5.22 1.30
C LEU A 70 -4.14 -5.42 2.73
N HIS A 71 -4.77 -6.58 2.98
CA HIS A 71 -5.39 -6.89 4.27
C HIS A 71 -4.40 -7.50 5.26
N LEU A 72 -3.84 -6.67 6.14
CA LEU A 72 -2.98 -7.09 7.26
C LEU A 72 -1.80 -8.01 6.83
N GLY A 73 -1.30 -8.81 7.75
CA GLY A 73 -0.22 -9.76 7.52
C GLY A 73 -0.53 -10.84 6.49
N PRO A 74 -1.71 -11.50 6.54
CA PRO A 74 -2.10 -12.48 5.51
C PRO A 74 -2.12 -11.89 4.10
N GLY A 75 -2.66 -10.67 3.92
CA GLY A 75 -2.69 -10.00 2.62
C GLY A 75 -1.30 -9.66 2.11
N LEU A 76 -0.42 -9.18 2.97
CA LEU A 76 0.98 -8.95 2.61
C LEU A 76 1.70 -10.26 2.25
N SER A 77 1.46 -11.32 3.01
CA SER A 77 2.05 -12.65 2.75
C SER A 77 1.62 -13.20 1.38
N ASN A 78 0.35 -13.08 1.03
CA ASN A 78 -0.17 -13.46 -0.28
C ASN A 78 0.43 -12.64 -1.42
N ALA A 79 0.69 -11.35 -1.20
CA ALA A 79 1.26 -10.45 -2.20
C ALA A 79 2.77 -10.63 -2.39
N SER A 80 3.47 -11.21 -1.42
CA SER A 80 4.93 -11.16 -1.29
C SER A 80 5.70 -11.77 -2.47
N ALA A 81 5.19 -12.84 -3.09
CA ALA A 81 5.84 -13.46 -4.25
C ALA A 81 6.00 -12.48 -5.43
N ASN A 82 4.94 -11.74 -5.77
CA ASN A 82 4.99 -10.75 -6.85
C ASN A 82 5.71 -9.47 -6.41
N LEU A 83 5.62 -9.08 -5.14
CA LEU A 83 6.41 -7.96 -4.62
C LEU A 83 7.92 -8.27 -4.68
N HIS A 84 8.33 -9.52 -4.43
CA HIS A 84 9.70 -9.94 -4.65
C HIS A 84 10.11 -9.73 -6.11
N ASN A 85 9.26 -10.12 -7.07
CA ASN A 85 9.53 -9.93 -8.51
C ASN A 85 9.57 -8.44 -8.88
N ALA A 86 8.62 -7.65 -8.38
CA ALA A 86 8.58 -6.20 -8.57
C ALA A 86 9.85 -5.52 -8.03
N LYS A 87 10.33 -5.96 -6.84
CA LYS A 87 11.60 -5.49 -6.27
C LYS A 87 12.79 -5.77 -7.20
N LYS A 88 12.89 -6.97 -7.76
CA LYS A 88 13.95 -7.33 -8.71
C LYS A 88 13.85 -6.55 -10.02
N ALA A 89 12.65 -6.27 -10.47
CA ALA A 89 12.38 -5.47 -11.66
C ALA A 89 12.50 -3.96 -11.42
N ARG A 90 12.63 -3.53 -10.16
CA ARG A 90 12.69 -2.13 -9.76
C ARG A 90 11.44 -1.35 -10.20
N SER A 91 10.28 -1.97 -10.04
CA SER A 91 8.99 -1.37 -10.33
C SER A 91 8.59 -0.43 -9.20
N PRO A 92 8.10 0.79 -9.48
CA PRO A 92 7.61 1.70 -8.44
C PRO A 92 6.24 1.25 -7.93
N VAL A 93 6.21 0.47 -6.86
CA VAL A 93 4.98 0.00 -6.22
C VAL A 93 4.94 0.47 -4.77
N ILE A 94 3.84 1.09 -4.40
CA ILE A 94 3.55 1.54 -3.03
C ILE A 94 2.52 0.60 -2.43
N ASN A 95 2.81 0.04 -1.27
CA ASN A 95 1.91 -0.90 -0.60
C ASN A 95 1.34 -0.26 0.67
N LEU A 96 0.03 -0.11 0.73
CA LEU A 96 -0.69 0.20 1.94
C LEU A 96 -1.16 -1.11 2.56
N ILE A 97 -0.67 -1.39 3.76
CA ILE A 97 -1.03 -2.58 4.50
C ILE A 97 -1.84 -2.15 5.72
N GLY A 98 -3.05 -2.67 5.84
CA GLY A 98 -3.87 -2.46 7.02
C GLY A 98 -3.19 -3.02 8.27
N ASP A 99 -3.56 -2.46 9.42
CA ASP A 99 -3.10 -2.94 10.70
C ASP A 99 -4.21 -2.77 11.73
N HIS A 100 -4.11 -3.50 12.83
CA HIS A 100 -5.03 -3.32 13.96
C HIS A 100 -4.81 -1.96 14.62
N ALA A 101 -5.88 -1.43 15.22
CA ALA A 101 -5.76 -0.25 16.05
C ALA A 101 -4.71 -0.45 17.15
N THR A 102 -3.93 0.58 17.45
CA THR A 102 -2.79 0.49 18.38
C THR A 102 -3.16 -0.09 19.74
N TYR A 103 -4.36 0.24 20.27
CA TYR A 103 -4.87 -0.30 21.51
C TYR A 103 -5.27 -1.77 21.44
N HIS A 104 -5.50 -2.31 20.23
CA HIS A 104 -5.96 -3.68 20.00
C HIS A 104 -4.81 -4.68 19.81
N LYS A 105 -3.65 -4.24 19.34
CA LYS A 105 -2.49 -5.10 19.05
C LYS A 105 -2.08 -6.00 20.21
N LYS A 106 -2.22 -5.54 21.46
CA LYS A 106 -1.88 -6.30 22.67
C LYS A 106 -2.70 -7.58 22.88
N TYR A 107 -3.82 -7.73 22.18
CA TYR A 107 -4.68 -8.91 22.29
C TYR A 107 -4.34 -10.03 21.30
N ASP A 108 -3.35 -9.82 20.46
CA ASP A 108 -2.87 -10.79 19.49
C ASP A 108 -4.01 -11.45 18.68
N ALA A 109 -4.85 -10.60 18.08
CA ALA A 109 -6.00 -11.05 17.27
C ALA A 109 -5.53 -11.93 16.10
N PRO A 110 -6.40 -12.82 15.55
CA PRO A 110 -6.00 -13.85 14.58
C PRO A 110 -5.25 -13.34 13.33
N LEU A 111 -5.41 -12.09 12.95
CA LEU A 111 -4.73 -11.50 11.80
C LEU A 111 -3.54 -10.62 12.19
N ASN A 112 -3.22 -10.53 13.49
CA ASN A 112 -2.06 -9.79 13.96
C ASN A 112 -0.78 -10.44 13.41
N SER A 113 0.15 -9.61 12.95
CA SER A 113 1.37 -10.09 12.32
C SER A 113 2.49 -9.06 12.47
N ASP A 114 3.72 -9.50 12.41
CA ASP A 114 4.88 -8.62 12.25
C ASP A 114 4.96 -8.13 10.80
N VAL A 115 4.14 -7.14 10.47
CA VAL A 115 4.05 -6.56 9.13
C VAL A 115 5.38 -5.95 8.71
N ILE A 116 6.13 -5.35 9.65
CA ILE A 116 7.45 -4.77 9.37
C ILE A 116 8.46 -5.87 9.00
N GLY A 117 8.53 -6.93 9.79
CA GLY A 117 9.40 -8.07 9.52
C GLY A 117 9.08 -8.75 8.20
N LEU A 118 7.80 -8.87 7.84
CA LEU A 118 7.35 -9.41 6.56
C LEU A 118 7.69 -8.48 5.38
N SER A 119 7.63 -7.17 5.57
CA SER A 119 7.89 -6.18 4.51
C SER A 119 9.37 -6.00 4.21
N ALA A 120 10.24 -6.05 5.21
CA ALA A 120 11.66 -5.71 5.09
C ALA A 120 12.40 -6.44 3.95
N PRO A 121 12.25 -7.77 3.75
CA PRO A 121 12.98 -8.47 2.69
C PRO A 121 12.47 -8.16 1.27
N ILE A 122 11.23 -7.72 1.14
CA ILE A 122 10.57 -7.50 -0.15
C ILE A 122 10.40 -6.02 -0.52
N SER A 123 10.75 -5.10 0.38
CA SER A 123 10.67 -3.66 0.17
C SER A 123 12.05 -3.01 0.27
N HIS A 124 12.20 -1.80 -0.27
CA HIS A 124 13.40 -0.96 -0.10
C HIS A 124 13.18 0.09 0.99
N TRP A 125 11.93 0.49 1.21
CA TRP A 125 11.52 1.43 2.22
C TRP A 125 10.29 0.89 2.95
N VAL A 126 10.24 1.03 4.26
CA VAL A 126 9.13 0.60 5.11
C VAL A 126 8.87 1.65 6.18
N ARG A 127 7.62 2.00 6.39
CA ARG A 127 7.19 2.93 7.43
C ARG A 127 6.03 2.35 8.25
N ASN A 128 6.21 2.32 9.56
CA ASN A 128 5.09 2.10 10.47
C ASN A 128 4.51 3.46 10.88
N VAL A 129 3.29 3.73 10.45
CA VAL A 129 2.63 5.01 10.70
C VAL A 129 2.19 5.11 12.16
N ALA A 130 2.67 6.11 12.87
CA ALA A 130 2.41 6.29 14.29
C ALA A 130 1.05 6.96 14.59
N SER A 131 0.58 7.82 13.68
CA SER A 131 -0.68 8.55 13.88
C SER A 131 -1.30 9.00 12.56
N ALA A 132 -2.61 9.28 12.58
CA ALA A 132 -3.30 9.85 11.42
C ALA A 132 -2.76 11.23 11.00
N ALA A 133 -2.13 11.96 11.90
CA ALA A 133 -1.57 13.28 11.60
C ALA A 133 -0.31 13.21 10.73
N THR A 134 0.45 12.12 10.79
CA THR A 134 1.68 11.94 9.98
C THR A 134 1.41 11.29 8.63
N LEU A 135 0.24 10.68 8.44
CA LEU A 135 -0.12 9.94 7.21
C LEU A 135 0.18 10.69 5.90
N PRO A 136 -0.13 11.99 5.74
CA PRO A 136 0.17 12.69 4.50
C PRO A 136 1.67 12.79 4.22
N MET A 137 2.46 13.03 5.26
CA MET A 137 3.93 13.11 5.14
C MET A 137 4.51 11.73 4.83
N ASP A 138 4.08 10.69 5.56
CA ASP A 138 4.51 9.32 5.32
C ASP A 138 4.16 8.86 3.90
N ALA A 139 2.99 9.26 3.38
CA ALA A 139 2.59 8.99 2.00
C ALA A 139 3.48 9.69 0.97
N ALA A 140 3.84 10.96 1.20
CA ALA A 140 4.75 11.69 0.33
C ALA A 140 6.14 11.06 0.30
N GLU A 141 6.65 10.65 1.46
CA GLU A 141 7.93 9.92 1.58
C GLU A 141 7.87 8.58 0.85
N ALA A 142 6.75 7.83 0.94
CA ALA A 142 6.57 6.56 0.23
C ALA A 142 6.63 6.75 -1.29
N VAL A 143 5.95 7.78 -1.82
CA VAL A 143 6.03 8.12 -3.25
C VAL A 143 7.45 8.48 -3.65
N GLN A 144 8.10 9.33 -2.87
CA GLN A 144 9.50 9.71 -3.13
C GLN A 144 10.41 8.48 -3.14
N ALA A 145 10.27 7.58 -2.16
CA ALA A 145 11.05 6.35 -2.10
C ALA A 145 10.79 5.45 -3.31
N ALA A 146 9.52 5.26 -3.70
CA ALA A 146 9.16 4.43 -4.84
C ALA A 146 9.68 4.98 -6.18
N MET A 147 9.79 6.29 -6.32
CA MET A 147 10.22 6.97 -7.55
C MET A 147 11.72 7.24 -7.63
N VAL A 148 12.52 6.83 -6.64
CA VAL A 148 13.99 6.86 -6.75
C VAL A 148 14.41 6.00 -7.93
N GLN A 149 15.21 6.56 -8.84
CA GLN A 149 15.62 5.88 -10.05
C GLN A 149 16.71 4.84 -9.80
N PRO A 150 16.57 3.66 -10.37
CA PRO A 150 15.38 3.06 -10.97
C PRO A 150 14.34 2.74 -9.89
N GLY A 151 13.04 2.65 -10.22
CA GLY A 151 11.93 2.51 -9.27
C GLY A 151 12.10 1.49 -8.15
N GLN A 152 11.37 1.65 -7.06
CA GLN A 152 11.51 0.84 -5.84
C GLN A 152 10.14 0.44 -5.25
N ILE A 153 10.16 -0.54 -4.36
CA ILE A 153 9.00 -0.93 -3.55
C ILE A 153 9.01 -0.13 -2.24
N ALA A 154 7.96 0.61 -2.01
CA ALA A 154 7.69 1.34 -0.78
C ALA A 154 6.43 0.81 -0.09
#